data_e1e3776881ead4195a9323fd5c8b093c
#
_entry.id   e1e3776881ead4195a9323fd5c8b093c
#
_cell.length_a   1.000
_cell.length_b   1.000
_cell.length_c   1.000
_cell.angle_alpha   90.00
_cell.angle_beta   90.00
_cell.angle_gamma   90.00
#
_symmetry.space_group_name_H-M   'P 1'
#
loop_
_entity.id
_entity.type
_entity.pdbx_description
1 polymer ?
#
loop_
_entity_poly.entity_id
_entity_poly.type
_entity_poly.pdbx_seq_one_letter_code
_entity_poly.pdbx_strand_id
1 'polypeptide(L)'
;MFSVLDMFTIGVGPSSSHTVGPMVAAHAFASSLQADHLVDRTARVKITLYGSLALTGLGHGTDRAAMAGLEGNLPATVDTDHMMHIREICALDDTLNLAGLKRIHFDYDRDVVFEQWKRMAAHPNGMRFQAVDAAASLVDEQVWYSIGGGFVRKGAPEDPMIGIHERPPEGASFADADKSSSTDFGVEAPYPFSSCTELVSLCREHHLSIAELVWANETASRSGIQVRSDIDAIWRVMRACVDHGCTSAEPTLPGGLDVPRRAPKMYRRLASNSDVLRRDSRRKDAVLESSDAAWVDLFALAVSEENAGGGRIVTAPTNGSAGIIPAVLHYYWHFVDNANEQGVVTFLLTAGAIGYLFKRNASISGAEVGCQGEVGSACSMAAAGLAAVVGGTPEQVENAAEIGIEHNLGLTCDPVGGLVQIPCIERNAMAANTAINAVRMAMLGDGSHIVTLDQAIETMKQTGEDMMAKYKETSKGGLAVNVVEC
;
A
#
# COMPACT_ATOMS: atom_id res chain seq x y z
N MET A 1 0.85 -9.25 -18.77
CA MET A 1 0.92 -7.96 -18.00
C MET A 1 -0.26 -7.94 -17.04
N PHE A 2 -0.09 -7.64 -15.75
CA PHE A 2 -1.21 -7.42 -14.83
C PHE A 2 -1.77 -6.00 -15.00
N SER A 3 -2.99 -5.74 -14.49
CA SER A 3 -3.59 -4.40 -14.56
C SER A 3 -2.76 -3.37 -13.79
N VAL A 4 -2.51 -2.22 -14.39
CA VAL A 4 -1.85 -1.12 -13.67
C VAL A 4 -2.72 -0.57 -12.53
N LEU A 5 -4.05 -0.82 -12.59
CA LEU A 5 -4.98 -0.44 -11.53
C LEU A 5 -4.84 -1.31 -10.28
N ASP A 6 -4.18 -2.48 -10.36
CA ASP A 6 -3.84 -3.30 -9.19
C ASP A 6 -2.85 -2.60 -8.24
N MET A 7 -2.22 -1.50 -8.71
CA MET A 7 -1.43 -0.61 -7.85
C MET A 7 -2.29 0.26 -6.92
N PHE A 8 -3.61 0.26 -7.10
CA PHE A 8 -4.59 1.06 -6.37
C PHE A 8 -5.68 0.19 -5.77
N THR A 9 -5.36 -0.55 -4.73
CA THR A 9 -6.30 -1.48 -4.10
C THR A 9 -7.11 -0.78 -3.02
N ILE A 10 -8.45 -0.77 -3.14
CA ILE A 10 -9.33 -0.33 -2.05
C ILE A 10 -9.20 -1.32 -0.90
N GLY A 11 -8.86 -0.82 0.28
CA GLY A 11 -8.61 -1.65 1.44
C GLY A 11 -8.76 -0.92 2.75
N VAL A 12 -8.10 -1.42 3.77
CA VAL A 12 -8.11 -0.88 5.13
C VAL A 12 -6.70 -0.72 5.66
N GLY A 13 -6.52 0.23 6.58
CA GLY A 13 -5.27 0.40 7.31
C GLY A 13 -5.02 -0.69 8.35
N PRO A 14 -3.82 -0.67 8.97
CA PRO A 14 -2.73 0.27 8.69
C PRO A 14 -1.69 -0.21 7.67
N SER A 15 -1.65 -1.52 7.29
CA SER A 15 -0.56 -2.06 6.47
C SER A 15 -1.05 -2.95 5.34
N SER A 16 -0.51 -2.75 4.12
CA SER A 16 -0.82 -3.62 2.99
C SER A 16 -0.28 -5.04 3.19
N SER A 17 0.94 -5.18 3.73
CA SER A 17 1.57 -6.48 3.97
C SER A 17 1.09 -7.16 5.25
N HIS A 18 0.76 -6.40 6.30
CA HIS A 18 0.43 -6.93 7.63
C HIS A 18 -1.07 -6.92 7.96
N THR A 19 -1.90 -6.21 7.18
CA THR A 19 -3.36 -6.16 7.38
C THR A 19 -4.10 -6.68 6.15
N VAL A 20 -3.93 -6.00 4.99
CA VAL A 20 -4.65 -6.34 3.76
C VAL A 20 -4.30 -7.75 3.28
N GLY A 21 -3.00 -8.08 3.16
CA GLY A 21 -2.54 -9.40 2.74
C GLY A 21 -3.04 -10.54 3.62
N PRO A 22 -2.89 -10.50 4.96
CA PRO A 22 -3.45 -11.50 5.85
C PRO A 22 -4.96 -11.68 5.75
N MET A 23 -5.74 -10.59 5.55
CA MET A 23 -7.18 -10.69 5.34
C MET A 23 -7.50 -11.42 4.03
N VAL A 24 -6.81 -11.06 2.93
CA VAL A 24 -6.99 -11.71 1.61
C VAL A 24 -6.64 -13.20 1.69
N ALA A 25 -5.52 -13.56 2.34
CA ALA A 25 -5.10 -14.94 2.49
C ALA A 25 -6.09 -15.77 3.34
N ALA A 26 -6.57 -15.20 4.45
CA ALA A 26 -7.56 -15.84 5.32
C ALA A 26 -8.91 -16.00 4.60
N HIS A 27 -9.34 -14.99 3.83
CA HIS A 27 -10.53 -15.08 2.98
C HIS A 27 -10.38 -16.19 1.93
N ALA A 28 -9.23 -16.28 1.27
CA ALA A 28 -8.96 -17.32 0.28
C ALA A 28 -9.00 -18.73 0.91
N PHE A 29 -8.44 -18.89 2.12
CA PHE A 29 -8.53 -20.13 2.88
C PHE A 29 -9.99 -20.49 3.23
N ALA A 30 -10.76 -19.55 3.80
CA ALA A 30 -12.16 -19.77 4.13
C ALA A 30 -13.01 -20.11 2.89
N SER A 31 -12.75 -19.41 1.77
CA SER A 31 -13.42 -19.68 0.48
C SER A 31 -13.07 -21.06 -0.08
N SER A 32 -11.83 -21.54 0.09
CA SER A 32 -11.47 -22.90 -0.34
C SER A 32 -12.18 -23.96 0.50
N LEU A 33 -12.30 -23.77 1.82
CA LEU A 33 -13.07 -24.67 2.68
C LEU A 33 -14.56 -24.72 2.26
N GLN A 34 -15.12 -23.61 1.83
CA GLN A 34 -16.50 -23.56 1.31
C GLN A 34 -16.61 -24.29 -0.04
N ALA A 35 -15.70 -24.05 -0.98
CA ALA A 35 -15.71 -24.67 -2.30
C ALA A 35 -15.55 -26.20 -2.21
N ASP A 36 -14.72 -26.68 -1.28
CA ASP A 36 -14.46 -28.10 -1.05
C ASP A 36 -15.47 -28.76 -0.09
N HIS A 37 -16.53 -28.04 0.32
CA HIS A 37 -17.57 -28.51 1.25
C HIS A 37 -17.02 -28.96 2.62
N LEU A 38 -15.96 -28.32 3.11
CA LEU A 38 -15.27 -28.67 4.37
C LEU A 38 -15.74 -27.80 5.56
N VAL A 39 -16.50 -26.74 5.34
CA VAL A 39 -16.97 -25.82 6.41
C VAL A 39 -17.75 -26.59 7.48
N ASP A 40 -18.66 -27.50 7.08
CA ASP A 40 -19.47 -28.28 8.04
C ASP A 40 -18.64 -29.25 8.88
N ARG A 41 -17.53 -29.74 8.36
CA ARG A 41 -16.58 -30.62 9.07
C ARG A 41 -15.64 -29.84 9.98
N THR A 42 -15.41 -28.56 9.72
CA THR A 42 -14.49 -27.73 10.51
C THR A 42 -15.13 -27.35 11.83
N ALA A 43 -14.49 -27.73 12.92
CA ALA A 43 -14.87 -27.36 14.27
C ALA A 43 -14.05 -26.20 14.83
N ARG A 44 -12.83 -26.01 14.30
CA ARG A 44 -11.88 -25.01 14.78
C ARG A 44 -10.88 -24.63 13.68
N VAL A 45 -10.40 -23.37 13.69
CA VAL A 45 -9.30 -22.90 12.82
C VAL A 45 -8.20 -22.32 13.68
N LYS A 46 -6.95 -22.67 13.36
CA LYS A 46 -5.76 -22.07 13.96
C LYS A 46 -5.04 -21.21 12.94
N ILE A 47 -4.60 -20.02 13.37
CA ILE A 47 -3.80 -19.06 12.63
C ILE A 47 -2.40 -19.05 13.24
N THR A 48 -1.36 -19.26 12.44
CA THR A 48 0.04 -19.09 12.89
C THR A 48 0.73 -18.06 11.99
N LEU A 49 1.22 -16.99 12.59
CA LEU A 49 1.93 -15.91 11.95
C LEU A 49 3.44 -16.09 12.17
N TYR A 50 4.25 -15.86 11.15
CA TYR A 50 5.70 -16.06 11.19
C TYR A 50 6.45 -14.79 10.81
N GLY A 51 7.72 -14.70 11.23
CA GLY A 51 8.66 -13.66 10.84
C GLY A 51 8.16 -12.25 11.14
N SER A 52 8.13 -11.36 10.13
CA SER A 52 7.70 -9.98 10.31
C SER A 52 6.23 -9.88 10.75
N LEU A 53 5.34 -10.75 10.22
CA LEU A 53 3.94 -10.80 10.65
C LEU A 53 3.79 -11.13 12.14
N ALA A 54 4.71 -11.91 12.72
CA ALA A 54 4.68 -12.22 14.15
C ALA A 54 5.32 -11.11 15.00
N LEU A 55 6.36 -10.42 14.48
CA LEU A 55 7.11 -9.41 15.22
C LEU A 55 6.34 -8.09 15.39
N THR A 56 5.66 -7.65 14.34
CA THR A 56 5.00 -6.35 14.28
C THR A 56 3.48 -6.45 14.06
N GLY A 57 2.97 -7.67 13.85
CA GLY A 57 1.60 -7.91 13.42
C GLY A 57 0.54 -7.45 14.43
N LEU A 58 0.82 -7.49 15.72
CA LEU A 58 -0.13 -7.03 16.74
C LEU A 58 -0.42 -5.52 16.59
N GLY A 59 0.63 -4.72 16.38
CA GLY A 59 0.51 -3.28 16.13
C GLY A 59 -0.18 -2.94 14.80
N HIS A 60 -0.08 -3.84 13.82
CA HIS A 60 -0.74 -3.71 12.52
C HIS A 60 -2.12 -4.37 12.43
N GLY A 61 -2.63 -4.96 13.52
CA GLY A 61 -3.91 -5.68 13.52
C GLY A 61 -3.94 -6.89 12.59
N THR A 62 -2.81 -7.58 12.39
CA THR A 62 -2.70 -8.74 11.49
C THR A 62 -3.64 -9.87 11.92
N ASP A 63 -3.76 -10.09 13.22
CA ASP A 63 -4.67 -11.03 13.84
C ASP A 63 -6.13 -10.71 13.53
N ARG A 64 -6.55 -9.46 13.76
CA ARG A 64 -7.90 -8.96 13.47
C ARG A 64 -8.25 -9.08 11.99
N ALA A 65 -7.32 -8.71 11.13
CA ALA A 65 -7.48 -8.82 9.69
C ALA A 65 -7.62 -10.28 9.23
N ALA A 66 -6.80 -11.18 9.75
CA ALA A 66 -6.91 -12.61 9.46
C ALA A 66 -8.22 -13.20 9.98
N MET A 67 -8.66 -12.85 11.21
CA MET A 67 -9.96 -13.25 11.76
C MET A 67 -11.11 -12.74 10.86
N ALA A 68 -11.11 -11.46 10.48
CA ALA A 68 -12.12 -10.91 9.58
C ALA A 68 -12.13 -11.60 8.21
N GLY A 69 -10.95 -11.94 7.66
CA GLY A 69 -10.84 -12.72 6.43
C GLY A 69 -11.43 -14.13 6.56
N LEU A 70 -11.22 -14.82 7.68
CA LEU A 70 -11.85 -16.12 7.97
C LEU A 70 -13.37 -16.03 8.04
N GLU A 71 -13.94 -14.89 8.44
CA GLU A 71 -15.39 -14.65 8.38
C GLU A 71 -15.92 -14.40 6.97
N GLY A 72 -15.07 -14.40 5.94
CA GLY A 72 -15.44 -14.17 4.55
C GLY A 72 -15.37 -12.70 4.12
N ASN A 73 -14.83 -11.81 4.96
CA ASN A 73 -14.67 -10.41 4.61
C ASN A 73 -13.49 -10.18 3.66
N LEU A 74 -13.63 -9.16 2.80
CA LEU A 74 -12.57 -8.68 1.92
C LEU A 74 -12.15 -7.25 2.33
N PRO A 75 -10.88 -6.86 2.13
CA PRO A 75 -10.40 -5.53 2.49
C PRO A 75 -11.22 -4.39 1.90
N ALA A 76 -11.75 -4.55 0.68
CA ALA A 76 -12.55 -3.52 0.01
C ALA A 76 -13.92 -3.28 0.64
N THR A 77 -14.49 -4.26 1.33
CA THR A 77 -15.91 -4.24 1.77
C THR A 77 -16.12 -4.48 3.26
N VAL A 78 -15.07 -4.90 3.99
CA VAL A 78 -15.16 -5.16 5.42
C VAL A 78 -15.68 -3.92 6.17
N ASP A 79 -16.53 -4.11 7.16
CA ASP A 79 -16.85 -3.07 8.13
C ASP A 79 -15.62 -2.82 9.01
N THR A 80 -15.09 -1.59 8.97
CA THR A 80 -13.85 -1.22 9.67
C THR A 80 -14.02 -1.29 11.18
N ASP A 81 -15.19 -0.91 11.71
CA ASP A 81 -15.48 -0.98 13.15
C ASP A 81 -15.59 -2.43 13.62
N HIS A 82 -16.26 -3.30 12.84
CA HIS A 82 -16.28 -4.74 13.13
C HIS A 82 -14.87 -5.32 13.15
N MET A 83 -14.05 -5.04 12.13
CA MET A 83 -12.66 -5.54 12.08
C MET A 83 -11.85 -5.06 13.29
N MET A 84 -11.98 -3.81 13.69
CA MET A 84 -11.24 -3.25 14.84
C MET A 84 -11.62 -3.89 16.17
N HIS A 85 -12.86 -4.38 16.32
CA HIS A 85 -13.39 -4.96 17.56
C HIS A 85 -13.63 -6.48 17.48
N ILE A 86 -13.17 -7.15 16.41
CA ILE A 86 -13.45 -8.58 16.18
C ILE A 86 -12.92 -9.49 17.30
N ARG A 87 -11.80 -9.13 17.95
CA ARG A 87 -11.27 -9.89 19.10
C ARG A 87 -12.24 -9.85 20.27
N GLU A 88 -12.69 -8.67 20.62
CA GLU A 88 -13.64 -8.40 21.70
C GLU A 88 -14.99 -9.07 21.40
N ILE A 89 -15.43 -9.03 20.14
CA ILE A 89 -16.66 -9.71 19.70
C ILE A 89 -16.52 -11.23 19.83
N CYS A 90 -15.43 -11.81 19.34
CA CYS A 90 -15.19 -13.26 19.45
C CYS A 90 -15.05 -13.71 20.91
N ALA A 91 -14.47 -12.90 21.79
CA ALA A 91 -14.30 -13.22 23.21
C ALA A 91 -15.62 -13.23 24.02
N LEU A 92 -16.73 -12.72 23.47
CA LEU A 92 -18.03 -12.75 24.17
C LEU A 92 -18.60 -14.17 24.33
N ASP A 93 -18.36 -15.03 23.35
CA ASP A 93 -18.92 -16.39 23.31
C ASP A 93 -17.92 -17.44 22.78
N ASP A 94 -16.64 -17.11 22.70
CA ASP A 94 -15.55 -17.94 22.17
C ASP A 94 -15.85 -18.52 20.77
N THR A 95 -16.43 -17.70 19.87
CA THR A 95 -16.79 -18.14 18.51
C THR A 95 -16.32 -17.20 17.42
N LEU A 96 -16.08 -17.77 16.23
CA LEU A 96 -15.83 -17.07 14.97
C LEU A 96 -16.82 -17.57 13.91
N ASN A 97 -17.33 -16.68 13.05
CA ASN A 97 -18.29 -17.05 12.01
C ASN A 97 -17.57 -17.44 10.71
N LEU A 98 -17.05 -18.67 10.61
CA LEU A 98 -16.25 -19.16 9.49
C LEU A 98 -17.00 -19.03 8.15
N ALA A 99 -16.36 -18.34 7.19
CA ALA A 99 -16.88 -18.03 5.85
C ALA A 99 -18.25 -17.31 5.85
N GLY A 100 -18.66 -16.71 6.97
CA GLY A 100 -20.01 -16.16 7.15
C GLY A 100 -21.12 -17.22 7.24
N LEU A 101 -20.80 -18.52 7.33
CA LEU A 101 -21.72 -19.65 7.19
C LEU A 101 -21.90 -20.43 8.49
N LYS A 102 -20.83 -20.62 9.25
CA LYS A 102 -20.86 -21.49 10.43
C LYS A 102 -20.10 -20.88 11.60
N ARG A 103 -20.74 -20.79 12.77
CA ARG A 103 -20.05 -20.48 14.02
C ARG A 103 -19.22 -21.69 14.46
N ILE A 104 -17.91 -21.48 14.60
CA ILE A 104 -16.94 -22.44 15.11
C ILE A 104 -16.40 -21.97 16.45
N HIS A 105 -15.93 -22.88 17.29
CA HIS A 105 -15.21 -22.49 18.50
C HIS A 105 -13.88 -21.82 18.14
N PHE A 106 -13.61 -20.66 18.77
CA PHE A 106 -12.40 -19.87 18.53
C PHE A 106 -11.97 -19.17 19.82
N ASP A 107 -10.86 -19.64 20.37
CA ASP A 107 -10.19 -19.06 21.54
C ASP A 107 -8.96 -18.29 21.04
N TYR A 108 -9.01 -16.95 21.16
CA TYR A 108 -7.95 -16.08 20.61
C TYR A 108 -6.55 -16.47 21.11
N ASP A 109 -6.38 -16.67 22.42
CA ASP A 109 -5.06 -16.93 23.02
C ASP A 109 -4.45 -18.27 22.59
N ARG A 110 -5.28 -19.20 22.15
CA ARG A 110 -4.89 -20.53 21.70
C ARG A 110 -4.85 -20.67 20.18
N ASP A 111 -5.73 -19.97 19.45
CA ASP A 111 -5.94 -20.15 18.03
C ASP A 111 -5.17 -19.14 17.17
N VAL A 112 -4.69 -18.03 17.76
CA VAL A 112 -3.79 -17.08 17.10
C VAL A 112 -2.41 -17.17 17.71
N VAL A 113 -1.43 -17.63 16.92
CA VAL A 113 -0.05 -17.84 17.39
C VAL A 113 0.89 -16.93 16.64
N PHE A 114 1.66 -16.12 17.39
CA PHE A 114 2.73 -15.29 16.88
C PHE A 114 4.08 -16.00 17.10
N GLU A 115 4.60 -16.66 16.05
CA GLU A 115 5.87 -17.40 16.10
C GLU A 115 7.04 -16.45 15.78
N GLN A 116 7.50 -15.73 16.79
CA GLN A 116 8.48 -14.65 16.66
C GLN A 116 9.92 -15.12 16.39
N TRP A 117 10.23 -16.40 16.64
CA TRP A 117 11.58 -16.95 16.54
C TRP A 117 11.87 -17.64 15.22
N LYS A 118 10.84 -17.89 14.43
CA LYS A 118 10.92 -18.57 13.15
C LYS A 118 10.31 -17.74 12.04
N ARG A 119 10.85 -17.94 10.85
CA ARG A 119 10.26 -17.41 9.62
C ARG A 119 10.30 -18.48 8.54
N MET A 120 9.48 -18.33 7.54
CA MET A 120 9.55 -19.17 6.35
C MET A 120 10.75 -18.74 5.48
N ALA A 121 11.46 -19.71 4.88
CA ALA A 121 12.63 -19.41 4.07
C ALA A 121 12.28 -18.62 2.81
N ALA A 122 11.09 -18.85 2.24
CA ALA A 122 10.64 -18.23 1.01
C ALA A 122 10.32 -16.72 1.14
N HIS A 123 9.74 -16.28 2.28
CA HIS A 123 9.39 -14.89 2.51
C HIS A 123 9.22 -14.59 4.01
N PRO A 124 9.60 -13.39 4.50
CA PRO A 124 9.47 -13.02 5.92
C PRO A 124 8.02 -12.90 6.41
N ASN A 125 7.05 -12.64 5.52
CA ASN A 125 5.64 -12.46 5.86
C ASN A 125 4.83 -13.74 5.60
N GLY A 126 5.22 -14.84 6.26
CA GLY A 126 4.55 -16.13 6.17
C GLY A 126 3.40 -16.28 7.17
N MET A 127 2.35 -17.00 6.77
CA MET A 127 1.23 -17.37 7.64
C MET A 127 0.72 -18.76 7.29
N ARG A 128 0.17 -19.45 8.30
CA ARG A 128 -0.40 -20.79 8.16
C ARG A 128 -1.80 -20.83 8.77
N PHE A 129 -2.72 -21.39 8.02
CA PHE A 129 -4.09 -21.68 8.48
C PHE A 129 -4.30 -23.18 8.55
N GLN A 130 -4.85 -23.67 9.66
CA GLN A 130 -5.15 -25.09 9.89
C GLN A 130 -6.59 -25.22 10.34
N ALA A 131 -7.42 -25.92 9.58
CA ALA A 131 -8.77 -26.33 9.97
C ALA A 131 -8.75 -27.73 10.57
N VAL A 132 -9.40 -27.91 11.72
CA VAL A 132 -9.53 -29.23 12.38
C VAL A 132 -10.99 -29.55 12.68
N ASP A 133 -11.31 -30.85 12.73
CA ASP A 133 -12.63 -31.34 13.10
C ASP A 133 -12.82 -31.42 14.64
N ALA A 134 -13.98 -31.91 15.07
CA ALA A 134 -14.31 -32.06 16.49
C ALA A 134 -13.42 -33.08 17.24
N ALA A 135 -12.76 -34.00 16.52
CA ALA A 135 -11.79 -34.94 17.05
C ALA A 135 -10.34 -34.40 17.00
N ALA A 136 -10.15 -33.13 16.68
CA ALA A 136 -8.87 -32.46 16.44
C ALA A 136 -8.04 -33.06 15.30
N SER A 137 -8.68 -33.77 14.37
CA SER A 137 -8.03 -34.26 13.16
C SER A 137 -7.94 -33.14 12.12
N LEU A 138 -6.83 -33.08 11.39
CA LEU A 138 -6.62 -32.06 10.36
C LEU A 138 -7.62 -32.25 9.21
N VAL A 139 -8.35 -31.19 8.87
CA VAL A 139 -9.31 -31.13 7.76
C VAL A 139 -8.65 -30.51 6.53
N ASP A 140 -7.96 -29.38 6.70
CA ASP A 140 -7.17 -28.71 5.67
C ASP A 140 -6.06 -27.86 6.29
N GLU A 141 -4.96 -27.68 5.55
CA GLU A 141 -3.82 -26.84 5.92
C GLU A 141 -3.32 -26.07 4.72
N GLN A 142 -3.16 -24.75 4.87
CA GLN A 142 -2.58 -23.92 3.82
C GLN A 142 -1.55 -22.95 4.40
N VAL A 143 -0.50 -22.72 3.60
CA VAL A 143 0.53 -21.71 3.83
C VAL A 143 0.35 -20.60 2.81
N TRP A 144 0.47 -19.36 3.28
CA TRP A 144 0.35 -18.17 2.48
C TRP A 144 1.44 -17.15 2.82
N TYR A 145 1.78 -16.32 1.84
CA TYR A 145 2.76 -15.25 1.98
C TYR A 145 2.15 -13.93 1.55
N SER A 146 2.33 -12.89 2.36
CA SER A 146 1.98 -11.52 1.99
C SER A 146 3.18 -10.83 1.37
N ILE A 147 3.15 -10.59 0.06
CA ILE A 147 4.29 -10.14 -0.75
C ILE A 147 4.29 -8.62 -1.03
N GLY A 148 3.59 -7.83 -0.19
CA GLY A 148 3.49 -6.38 -0.33
C GLY A 148 2.30 -5.92 -1.18
N GLY A 149 1.90 -4.65 -1.05
CA GLY A 149 0.79 -4.06 -1.82
C GLY A 149 -0.59 -4.72 -1.65
N GLY A 150 -0.75 -5.60 -0.65
CA GLY A 150 -1.96 -6.42 -0.49
C GLY A 150 -1.96 -7.72 -1.31
N PHE A 151 -0.92 -7.96 -2.10
CA PHE A 151 -0.78 -9.20 -2.87
C PHE A 151 -0.38 -10.37 -1.97
N VAL A 152 -0.94 -11.54 -2.28
CA VAL A 152 -0.65 -12.77 -1.55
C VAL A 152 -0.26 -13.89 -2.50
N ARG A 153 0.54 -14.84 -1.99
CA ARG A 153 0.95 -16.04 -2.72
C ARG A 153 0.73 -17.28 -1.85
N LYS A 154 0.14 -18.31 -2.42
CA LYS A 154 0.02 -19.61 -1.78
C LYS A 154 1.37 -20.34 -1.82
N GLY A 155 1.81 -20.84 -0.65
CA GLY A 155 2.97 -21.70 -0.49
C GLY A 155 2.57 -23.15 -0.32
N ALA A 156 3.58 -24.00 -0.05
CA ALA A 156 3.36 -25.39 0.30
C ALA A 156 3.42 -25.60 1.84
N PRO A 157 2.62 -26.51 2.42
CA PRO A 157 2.69 -26.81 3.85
C PRO A 157 4.07 -27.21 4.35
N GLU A 158 4.87 -27.84 3.48
CA GLU A 158 6.24 -28.28 3.71
C GLU A 158 7.31 -27.21 3.48
N ASP A 159 6.94 -25.98 3.12
CA ASP A 159 7.92 -24.91 2.89
C ASP A 159 8.87 -24.76 4.09
N PRO A 160 10.19 -24.68 3.85
CA PRO A 160 11.18 -24.73 4.92
C PRO A 160 11.04 -23.56 5.89
N MET A 161 11.11 -23.85 7.19
CA MET A 161 11.22 -22.86 8.24
C MET A 161 12.66 -22.73 8.69
N ILE A 162 13.09 -21.49 8.94
CA ILE A 162 14.42 -21.14 9.44
C ILE A 162 14.31 -20.23 10.66
N GLY A 163 15.38 -20.11 11.41
CA GLY A 163 15.46 -19.13 12.50
C GLY A 163 15.32 -17.71 11.97
N ILE A 164 14.79 -16.80 12.80
CA ILE A 164 14.50 -15.40 12.38
C ILE A 164 15.75 -14.66 11.89
N HIS A 165 16.93 -15.05 12.35
CA HIS A 165 18.22 -14.45 11.99
C HIS A 165 19.01 -15.27 10.95
N GLU A 166 18.53 -16.44 10.57
CA GLU A 166 19.19 -17.28 9.59
C GLU A 166 19.01 -16.75 8.17
N ARG A 167 20.04 -16.91 7.33
CA ARG A 167 19.93 -16.59 5.91
C ARG A 167 19.12 -17.67 5.20
N PRO A 168 18.19 -17.29 4.30
CA PRO A 168 17.52 -18.30 3.46
C PRO A 168 18.57 -19.10 2.67
N PRO A 169 18.32 -20.38 2.43
CA PRO A 169 19.09 -21.15 1.45
C PRO A 169 19.04 -20.47 0.07
N GLU A 170 20.11 -20.62 -0.71
CA GLU A 170 20.17 -20.09 -2.06
C GLU A 170 19.02 -20.66 -2.90
N GLY A 171 18.27 -19.80 -3.61
CA GLY A 171 17.09 -20.18 -4.39
C GLY A 171 15.78 -20.36 -3.60
N ALA A 172 15.77 -20.20 -2.28
CA ALA A 172 14.55 -20.31 -1.48
C ALA A 172 13.68 -19.03 -1.47
N SER A 173 14.22 -17.90 -1.92
CA SER A 173 13.50 -16.63 -1.96
C SER A 173 12.62 -16.51 -3.20
N PHE A 174 11.43 -15.94 -3.06
CA PHE A 174 10.55 -15.60 -4.21
C PHE A 174 11.13 -14.54 -5.16
N ALA A 175 12.14 -13.79 -4.77
CA ALA A 175 12.80 -12.81 -5.63
C ALA A 175 13.26 -13.39 -6.98
N ASP A 176 13.59 -14.70 -7.01
CA ASP A 176 13.96 -15.40 -8.23
C ASP A 176 12.77 -16.03 -8.98
N ALA A 177 11.62 -16.21 -8.30
CA ALA A 177 10.45 -16.92 -8.83
C ALA A 177 9.35 -16.00 -9.36
N ASP A 178 9.40 -14.71 -9.05
CA ASP A 178 8.26 -13.76 -9.23
C ASP A 178 8.10 -13.20 -10.66
N LYS A 179 8.85 -13.73 -11.61
CA LYS A 179 8.60 -13.42 -13.03
C LYS A 179 7.33 -14.07 -13.60
N SER A 180 6.60 -14.87 -12.81
CA SER A 180 5.49 -15.69 -13.32
C SER A 180 4.17 -15.64 -12.56
N SER A 181 4.01 -14.87 -11.49
CA SER A 181 2.79 -14.86 -10.65
C SER A 181 2.09 -13.50 -10.55
N SER A 182 1.91 -12.83 -11.67
CA SER A 182 0.84 -11.84 -11.81
C SER A 182 -0.40 -12.57 -12.34
N THR A 183 -1.59 -12.12 -11.98
CA THR A 183 -2.82 -12.42 -12.71
C THR A 183 -2.60 -12.00 -14.16
N ASP A 184 -2.03 -12.90 -14.94
CA ASP A 184 -1.90 -12.69 -16.37
C ASP A 184 -3.31 -12.79 -16.93
N PHE A 185 -3.85 -11.68 -17.45
CA PHE A 185 -5.22 -11.62 -17.98
C PHE A 185 -5.44 -12.58 -19.15
N GLY A 186 -4.46 -13.45 -19.50
CA GLY A 186 -4.56 -14.41 -20.60
C GLY A 186 -4.78 -13.75 -21.97
N VAL A 187 -4.80 -12.43 -22.03
CA VAL A 187 -4.92 -11.63 -23.25
C VAL A 187 -3.62 -10.88 -23.44
N GLU A 188 -3.07 -10.95 -24.63
CA GLU A 188 -1.85 -10.23 -25.00
C GLU A 188 -2.17 -8.74 -25.05
N ALA A 189 -1.48 -7.93 -24.24
CA ALA A 189 -1.65 -6.48 -24.24
C ALA A 189 -1.21 -5.91 -25.61
N PRO A 190 -1.95 -4.97 -26.21
CA PRO A 190 -1.56 -4.37 -27.49
C PRO A 190 -0.17 -3.70 -27.48
N TYR A 191 0.19 -3.11 -26.36
CA TYR A 191 1.45 -2.39 -26.18
C TYR A 191 2.15 -2.86 -24.90
N PRO A 192 2.70 -4.10 -24.88
CA PRO A 192 3.38 -4.62 -23.70
C PRO A 192 4.69 -3.86 -23.47
N PHE A 193 5.01 -3.57 -22.22
CA PHE A 193 6.28 -2.95 -21.84
C PHE A 193 6.82 -3.58 -20.55
N SER A 194 8.13 -3.58 -20.42
CA SER A 194 8.86 -4.12 -19.27
C SER A 194 9.81 -3.12 -18.64
N SER A 195 10.09 -2.00 -19.33
CA SER A 195 10.92 -0.90 -18.88
C SER A 195 10.28 0.44 -19.23
N CYS A 196 10.73 1.52 -18.60
CA CYS A 196 10.26 2.85 -18.92
C CYS A 196 10.79 3.31 -20.30
N THR A 197 12.01 2.93 -20.62
CA THR A 197 12.60 3.16 -21.95
C THR A 197 11.73 2.56 -23.05
N GLU A 198 11.24 1.33 -22.87
CA GLU A 198 10.33 0.67 -23.81
C GLU A 198 8.97 1.39 -23.86
N LEU A 199 8.39 1.74 -22.72
CA LEU A 199 7.14 2.49 -22.63
C LEU A 199 7.20 3.83 -23.39
N VAL A 200 8.24 4.63 -23.15
CA VAL A 200 8.44 5.93 -23.84
C VAL A 200 8.65 5.72 -25.35
N SER A 201 9.38 4.67 -25.76
CA SER A 201 9.59 4.33 -27.17
C SER A 201 8.29 3.97 -27.88
N LEU A 202 7.43 3.16 -27.24
CA LEU A 202 6.10 2.81 -27.76
C LEU A 202 5.20 4.05 -27.87
N CYS A 203 5.22 4.93 -26.87
CA CYS A 203 4.48 6.20 -26.94
C CYS A 203 4.88 7.04 -28.13
N ARG A 204 6.19 7.14 -28.38
CA ARG A 204 6.74 7.90 -29.53
C ARG A 204 6.38 7.27 -30.87
N GLU A 205 6.54 5.95 -30.99
CA GLU A 205 6.25 5.21 -32.23
C GLU A 205 4.78 5.30 -32.64
N HIS A 206 3.88 5.20 -31.67
CA HIS A 206 2.45 5.21 -31.90
C HIS A 206 1.77 6.57 -31.73
N HIS A 207 2.53 7.62 -31.39
CA HIS A 207 2.01 8.97 -31.11
C HIS A 207 0.93 8.99 -30.00
N LEU A 208 1.14 8.20 -28.95
CA LEU A 208 0.26 8.07 -27.80
C LEU A 208 0.91 8.70 -26.56
N SER A 209 0.11 9.27 -25.68
CA SER A 209 0.51 9.51 -24.30
C SER A 209 0.61 8.19 -23.53
N ILE A 210 1.30 8.20 -22.39
CA ILE A 210 1.38 7.02 -21.51
C ILE A 210 -0.03 6.56 -21.10
N ALA A 211 -0.92 7.48 -20.74
CA ALA A 211 -2.28 7.14 -20.34
C ALA A 211 -3.09 6.50 -21.47
N GLU A 212 -2.97 6.97 -22.71
CA GLU A 212 -3.67 6.39 -23.87
C GLU A 212 -3.15 4.98 -24.19
N LEU A 213 -1.82 4.79 -24.13
CA LEU A 213 -1.21 3.48 -24.31
C LEU A 213 -1.70 2.48 -23.23
N VAL A 214 -1.69 2.89 -21.97
CA VAL A 214 -2.16 2.07 -20.85
C VAL A 214 -3.67 1.82 -20.95
N TRP A 215 -4.47 2.81 -21.34
CA TRP A 215 -5.89 2.63 -21.59
C TRP A 215 -6.15 1.54 -22.64
N ALA A 216 -5.39 1.54 -23.74
CA ALA A 216 -5.51 0.50 -24.77
C ALA A 216 -5.17 -0.89 -24.20
N ASN A 217 -4.14 -1.01 -23.37
CA ASN A 217 -3.78 -2.27 -22.71
C ASN A 217 -4.89 -2.76 -21.77
N GLU A 218 -5.42 -1.86 -20.92
CA GLU A 218 -6.48 -2.19 -19.96
C GLU A 218 -7.78 -2.61 -20.66
N THR A 219 -8.12 -1.96 -21.77
CA THR A 219 -9.35 -2.22 -22.52
C THR A 219 -9.27 -3.41 -23.47
N ALA A 220 -8.11 -4.03 -23.62
CA ALA A 220 -7.96 -5.27 -24.38
C ALA A 220 -8.63 -6.48 -23.71
N SER A 221 -8.68 -6.50 -22.37
CA SER A 221 -9.23 -7.62 -21.59
C SER A 221 -10.58 -7.31 -20.95
N ARG A 222 -10.99 -6.04 -20.85
CA ARG A 222 -12.24 -5.60 -20.20
C ARG A 222 -12.82 -4.36 -20.89
N SER A 223 -14.10 -4.09 -20.69
CA SER A 223 -14.72 -2.93 -21.31
C SER A 223 -14.19 -1.60 -20.77
N GLY A 224 -14.12 -0.56 -21.61
CA GLY A 224 -13.75 0.78 -21.17
C GLY A 224 -14.71 1.33 -20.08
N ILE A 225 -15.97 0.90 -20.07
CA ILE A 225 -16.92 1.24 -19.00
C ILE A 225 -16.45 0.67 -17.67
N GLN A 226 -15.98 -0.58 -17.66
CA GLN A 226 -15.48 -1.22 -16.44
C GLN A 226 -14.20 -0.51 -15.93
N VAL A 227 -13.23 -0.27 -16.81
CA VAL A 227 -11.99 0.47 -16.47
C VAL A 227 -12.32 1.82 -15.87
N ARG A 228 -13.27 2.56 -16.48
CA ARG A 228 -13.70 3.86 -15.96
C ARG A 228 -14.35 3.75 -14.59
N SER A 229 -15.24 2.77 -14.42
CA SER A 229 -15.92 2.52 -13.14
C SER A 229 -14.93 2.20 -12.00
N ASP A 230 -13.89 1.43 -12.30
CA ASP A 230 -12.86 1.08 -11.32
C ASP A 230 -12.07 2.32 -10.90
N ILE A 231 -11.67 3.16 -11.87
CA ILE A 231 -10.98 4.43 -11.60
C ILE A 231 -11.86 5.38 -10.78
N ASP A 232 -13.14 5.51 -11.13
CA ASP A 232 -14.10 6.35 -10.41
C ASP A 232 -14.31 5.85 -8.97
N ALA A 233 -14.30 4.53 -8.74
CA ALA A 233 -14.37 3.93 -7.41
C ALA A 233 -13.11 4.24 -6.59
N ILE A 234 -11.92 4.10 -7.16
CA ILE A 234 -10.64 4.44 -6.53
C ILE A 234 -10.65 5.91 -6.11
N TRP A 235 -10.96 6.82 -7.03
CA TRP A 235 -11.00 8.26 -6.74
C TRP A 235 -12.03 8.63 -5.68
N ARG A 236 -13.21 8.02 -5.72
CA ARG A 236 -14.25 8.22 -4.71
C ARG A 236 -13.75 7.85 -3.30
N VAL A 237 -13.07 6.73 -3.15
CA VAL A 237 -12.51 6.28 -1.87
C VAL A 237 -11.38 7.22 -1.41
N MET A 238 -10.49 7.66 -2.31
CA MET A 238 -9.45 8.62 -1.98
C MET A 238 -10.02 9.93 -1.44
N ARG A 239 -11.08 10.48 -2.08
CA ARG A 239 -11.76 11.69 -1.59
C ARG A 239 -12.41 11.47 -0.22
N ALA A 240 -13.18 10.39 -0.10
CA ALA A 240 -13.85 10.08 1.16
C ALA A 240 -12.86 9.89 2.32
N CYS A 241 -11.69 9.31 2.05
CA CYS A 241 -10.62 9.16 3.04
C CYS A 241 -10.07 10.52 3.51
N VAL A 242 -9.80 11.44 2.59
CA VAL A 242 -9.35 12.81 2.93
C VAL A 242 -10.42 13.53 3.75
N ASP A 243 -11.68 13.49 3.31
CA ASP A 243 -12.81 14.14 4.00
C ASP A 243 -12.97 13.59 5.43
N HIS A 244 -12.89 12.27 5.60
CA HIS A 244 -13.01 11.63 6.90
C HIS A 244 -11.82 11.99 7.81
N GLY A 245 -10.59 11.92 7.32
CA GLY A 245 -9.39 12.32 8.08
C GLY A 245 -9.40 13.79 8.50
N CYS A 246 -9.93 14.69 7.66
CA CYS A 246 -10.10 16.11 7.99
C CYS A 246 -11.16 16.38 9.05
N THR A 247 -12.13 15.47 9.22
CA THR A 247 -13.30 15.67 10.11
C THR A 247 -13.34 14.71 11.30
N SER A 248 -12.39 13.79 11.42
CA SER A 248 -12.32 12.79 12.50
C SER A 248 -12.41 13.46 13.88
N ALA A 249 -13.24 12.88 14.75
CA ALA A 249 -13.40 13.32 16.13
C ALA A 249 -12.38 12.68 17.10
N GLU A 250 -11.69 11.66 16.68
CA GLU A 250 -10.70 10.94 17.51
C GLU A 250 -9.44 11.81 17.71
N PRO A 251 -9.02 12.04 18.97
CA PRO A 251 -7.91 12.95 19.26
C PRO A 251 -6.54 12.33 18.96
N THR A 252 -6.40 11.00 19.09
CA THR A 252 -5.13 10.27 18.98
C THR A 252 -5.27 9.04 18.08
N LEU A 253 -4.14 8.56 17.58
CA LEU A 253 -4.05 7.33 16.82
C LEU A 253 -3.94 6.12 17.74
N PRO A 254 -4.46 4.93 17.36
CA PRO A 254 -4.35 3.71 18.15
C PRO A 254 -2.92 3.17 18.17
N GLY A 255 -2.62 2.23 19.08
CA GLY A 255 -1.35 1.49 19.10
C GLY A 255 -0.39 1.88 20.22
N GLY A 256 -0.77 2.80 21.11
CA GLY A 256 -0.05 3.08 22.35
C GLY A 256 1.08 4.11 22.26
N LEU A 257 1.32 4.72 21.09
CA LEU A 257 2.26 5.85 20.95
C LEU A 257 1.60 7.21 21.26
N ASP A 258 0.29 7.25 21.46
CA ASP A 258 -0.50 8.45 21.74
C ASP A 258 -0.27 9.59 20.74
N VAL A 259 0.02 9.25 19.48
CA VAL A 259 0.26 10.23 18.42
C VAL A 259 -1.01 11.03 18.17
N PRO A 260 -1.00 12.37 18.33
CA PRO A 260 -2.19 13.18 18.14
C PRO A 260 -2.56 13.25 16.65
N ARG A 261 -3.86 13.18 16.33
CA ARG A 261 -4.35 13.50 14.99
C ARG A 261 -4.19 15.00 14.72
N ARG A 262 -3.51 15.35 13.64
CA ARG A 262 -3.19 16.71 13.24
C ARG A 262 -4.12 17.25 12.15
N ALA A 263 -4.59 16.39 11.26
CA ALA A 263 -5.37 16.76 10.10
C ALA A 263 -6.65 17.55 10.45
N PRO A 264 -7.48 17.16 11.45
CA PRO A 264 -8.69 17.93 11.77
C PRO A 264 -8.39 19.36 12.27
N LYS A 265 -7.31 19.54 13.02
CA LYS A 265 -6.91 20.88 13.51
C LYS A 265 -6.34 21.72 12.36
N MET A 266 -5.52 21.11 11.50
CA MET A 266 -4.93 21.77 10.34
C MET A 266 -6.01 22.17 9.34
N TYR A 267 -6.98 21.30 9.06
CA TYR A 267 -8.12 21.58 8.19
C TYR A 267 -8.90 22.81 8.67
N ARG A 268 -9.31 22.85 9.97
CA ARG A 268 -10.04 24.01 10.53
C ARG A 268 -9.23 25.29 10.39
N ARG A 269 -7.92 25.25 10.57
CA ARG A 269 -7.04 26.42 10.45
C ARG A 269 -6.96 26.91 9.00
N LEU A 270 -6.72 26.00 8.04
CA LEU A 270 -6.63 26.37 6.62
C LEU A 270 -7.99 26.83 6.06
N ALA A 271 -9.08 26.15 6.41
CA ALA A 271 -10.42 26.51 5.96
C ALA A 271 -10.88 27.88 6.53
N SER A 272 -10.59 28.19 7.80
CA SER A 272 -10.95 29.47 8.41
C SER A 272 -10.15 30.67 7.87
N ASN A 273 -8.95 30.40 7.37
CA ASN A 273 -8.03 31.43 6.89
C ASN A 273 -8.17 31.72 5.39
N SER A 274 -8.88 30.89 4.63
CA SER A 274 -9.02 31.06 3.17
C SER A 274 -9.58 32.43 2.75
N ASP A 275 -10.46 33.05 3.57
CA ASP A 275 -11.02 34.38 3.32
C ASP A 275 -10.25 35.53 3.99
N VAL A 276 -9.56 35.25 5.10
CA VAL A 276 -8.83 36.25 5.90
C VAL A 276 -7.42 36.49 5.31
N LEU A 277 -6.78 35.45 4.79
CA LEU A 277 -5.41 35.52 4.24
C LEU A 277 -5.33 36.33 2.94
N ARG A 278 -6.41 36.42 2.18
CA ARG A 278 -6.51 37.31 1.02
C ARG A 278 -6.47 38.80 1.38
N ARG A 279 -6.70 39.16 2.65
CA ARG A 279 -6.85 40.55 3.09
C ARG A 279 -5.71 41.10 3.94
N ASP A 280 -4.89 40.24 4.59
CA ASP A 280 -3.81 40.74 5.47
C ASP A 280 -2.48 39.98 5.26
N SER A 281 -1.72 40.40 4.24
CA SER A 281 -0.40 39.87 3.89
C SER A 281 0.71 40.16 4.92
N ARG A 282 0.40 40.75 6.06
CA ARG A 282 1.39 41.18 7.06
C ARG A 282 1.66 40.16 8.17
N ARG A 283 0.86 39.07 8.27
CA ARG A 283 1.14 38.00 9.21
C ARG A 283 2.18 37.05 8.64
N LYS A 284 3.31 36.85 9.35
CA LYS A 284 4.38 35.91 8.95
C LYS A 284 3.86 34.48 8.80
N ASP A 285 2.87 34.10 9.61
CA ASP A 285 2.24 32.77 9.57
C ASP A 285 1.31 32.61 8.35
N ALA A 286 0.75 33.72 7.83
CA ALA A 286 -0.19 33.72 6.70
C ALA A 286 0.47 33.21 5.39
N VAL A 287 1.78 33.46 5.19
CA VAL A 287 2.50 33.03 3.99
C VAL A 287 2.64 31.51 3.94
N LEU A 288 2.90 30.87 5.09
CA LEU A 288 3.01 29.40 5.16
C LEU A 288 1.64 28.71 5.06
N GLU A 289 0.59 29.34 5.60
CA GLU A 289 -0.78 28.82 5.61
C GLU A 289 -1.53 29.04 4.28
N SER A 290 -1.11 30.00 3.47
CA SER A 290 -1.76 30.29 2.17
C SER A 290 -1.17 29.51 1.00
N SER A 291 -0.14 28.69 1.24
CA SER A 291 0.50 27.93 0.17
C SER A 291 -0.27 26.62 -0.15
N ASP A 292 -0.33 26.28 -1.44
CA ASP A 292 -0.81 24.98 -1.93
C ASP A 292 -0.13 23.83 -1.17
N ALA A 293 1.16 23.98 -0.81
CA ALA A 293 1.92 23.00 -0.05
C ALA A 293 1.29 22.64 1.30
N ALA A 294 0.73 23.63 2.03
CA ALA A 294 0.06 23.35 3.29
C ALA A 294 -1.22 22.51 3.11
N TRP A 295 -1.94 22.68 2.00
CA TRP A 295 -3.08 21.83 1.66
C TRP A 295 -2.64 20.43 1.25
N VAL A 296 -1.54 20.29 0.50
CA VAL A 296 -0.94 18.99 0.13
C VAL A 296 -0.50 18.25 1.39
N ASP A 297 0.16 18.92 2.33
CA ASP A 297 0.50 18.34 3.64
C ASP A 297 -0.75 17.86 4.37
N LEU A 298 -1.80 18.69 4.42
CA LEU A 298 -3.07 18.32 5.04
C LEU A 298 -3.66 17.05 4.42
N PHE A 299 -3.75 16.99 3.09
CA PHE A 299 -4.35 15.84 2.41
C PHE A 299 -3.54 14.55 2.68
N ALA A 300 -2.20 14.64 2.64
CA ALA A 300 -1.33 13.51 2.96
C ALA A 300 -1.46 13.05 4.42
N LEU A 301 -1.51 14.00 5.37
CA LEU A 301 -1.72 13.70 6.78
C LEU A 301 -3.10 13.06 7.01
N ALA A 302 -4.16 13.59 6.41
CA ALA A 302 -5.52 13.09 6.56
C ALA A 302 -5.61 11.60 6.18
N VAL A 303 -5.08 11.24 5.00
CA VAL A 303 -5.05 9.85 4.55
C VAL A 303 -4.16 8.97 5.42
N SER A 304 -2.98 9.46 5.80
CA SER A 304 -2.02 8.68 6.61
C SER A 304 -2.55 8.44 8.03
N GLU A 305 -3.25 9.39 8.62
CA GLU A 305 -3.90 9.24 9.93
C GLU A 305 -5.10 8.30 9.85
N GLU A 306 -5.87 8.33 8.76
CA GLU A 306 -6.93 7.34 8.51
C GLU A 306 -6.35 5.93 8.32
N ASN A 307 -5.28 5.81 7.55
CA ASN A 307 -4.56 4.54 7.43
C ASN A 307 -4.11 4.02 8.80
N ALA A 308 -3.47 4.85 9.61
CA ALA A 308 -3.00 4.46 10.94
C ALA A 308 -4.17 4.10 11.90
N GLY A 309 -5.32 4.72 11.72
CA GLY A 309 -6.55 4.44 12.48
C GLY A 309 -7.30 3.18 12.04
N GLY A 310 -6.84 2.45 11.02
CA GLY A 310 -7.54 1.27 10.50
C GLY A 310 -8.72 1.62 9.58
N GLY A 311 -8.82 2.86 9.14
CA GLY A 311 -9.88 3.35 8.26
C GLY A 311 -9.80 2.83 6.83
N ARG A 312 -10.83 3.16 6.02
CA ARG A 312 -10.91 2.84 4.61
C ARG A 312 -9.95 3.71 3.81
N ILE A 313 -9.03 3.08 3.07
CA ILE A 313 -8.03 3.76 2.24
C ILE A 313 -7.91 3.12 0.86
N VAL A 314 -7.15 3.77 -0.03
CA VAL A 314 -6.60 3.13 -1.22
C VAL A 314 -5.13 2.85 -0.99
N THR A 315 -4.71 1.60 -1.06
CA THR A 315 -3.31 1.20 -1.10
C THR A 315 -2.68 1.76 -2.39
N ALA A 316 -1.61 2.58 -2.31
CA ALA A 316 -1.07 3.29 -3.48
C ALA A 316 0.44 3.58 -3.37
N PRO A 317 1.36 2.70 -3.78
CA PRO A 317 1.17 1.29 -4.05
C PRO A 317 1.14 0.43 -2.78
N THR A 318 1.44 1.01 -1.59
CA THR A 318 1.36 0.38 -0.27
C THR A 318 0.57 1.25 0.70
N ASN A 319 0.17 0.69 1.84
CA ASN A 319 -0.49 1.47 2.89
C ASN A 319 0.45 2.49 3.54
N GLY A 320 1.74 2.14 3.69
CA GLY A 320 2.74 3.04 4.26
C GLY A 320 2.94 4.33 3.46
N SER A 321 2.58 4.33 2.19
CA SER A 321 2.67 5.48 1.27
C SER A 321 1.30 5.96 0.75
N ALA A 322 0.18 5.48 1.33
CA ALA A 322 -1.17 5.71 0.83
C ALA A 322 -1.59 7.18 0.77
N GLY A 323 -0.92 8.06 1.53
CA GLY A 323 -1.22 9.50 1.55
C GLY A 323 -0.67 10.29 0.36
N ILE A 324 0.35 9.78 -0.33
CA ILE A 324 1.09 10.56 -1.34
C ILE A 324 0.25 10.81 -2.60
N ILE A 325 -0.22 9.75 -3.25
CA ILE A 325 -0.97 9.83 -4.51
C ILE A 325 -2.30 10.58 -4.32
N PRO A 326 -3.12 10.30 -3.28
CA PRO A 326 -4.31 11.08 -3.05
C PRO A 326 -4.03 12.57 -2.80
N ALA A 327 -2.96 12.91 -2.09
CA ALA A 327 -2.61 14.32 -1.83
C ALA A 327 -2.25 15.07 -3.12
N VAL A 328 -1.44 14.46 -4.00
CA VAL A 328 -1.08 15.06 -5.28
C VAL A 328 -2.26 15.10 -6.25
N LEU A 329 -3.16 14.10 -6.21
CA LEU A 329 -4.38 14.10 -7.02
C LEU A 329 -5.38 15.16 -6.53
N HIS A 330 -5.46 15.43 -5.21
CA HIS A 330 -6.22 16.57 -4.67
C HIS A 330 -5.58 17.90 -5.05
N TYR A 331 -4.23 17.99 -5.08
CA TYR A 331 -3.54 19.16 -5.61
C TYR A 331 -3.96 19.42 -7.07
N TYR A 332 -3.93 18.40 -7.94
CA TYR A 332 -4.46 18.52 -9.30
C TYR A 332 -5.89 19.03 -9.29
N TRP A 333 -6.78 18.40 -8.52
CA TRP A 333 -8.21 18.69 -8.51
C TRP A 333 -8.56 20.11 -8.04
N HIS A 334 -7.83 20.66 -7.08
CA HIS A 334 -8.16 21.94 -6.45
C HIS A 334 -7.32 23.12 -6.92
N PHE A 335 -6.11 22.90 -7.44
CA PHE A 335 -5.15 23.97 -7.72
C PHE A 335 -4.67 24.02 -9.18
N VAL A 336 -4.98 23.02 -10.00
CA VAL A 336 -4.67 23.05 -11.42
C VAL A 336 -5.89 23.53 -12.19
N ASP A 337 -5.70 24.53 -13.06
CA ASP A 337 -6.77 25.09 -13.88
C ASP A 337 -7.36 24.01 -14.83
N ASN A 338 -8.70 24.03 -14.96
CA ASN A 338 -9.45 23.10 -15.80
C ASN A 338 -9.35 21.62 -15.38
N ALA A 339 -8.99 21.33 -14.13
CA ALA A 339 -9.02 19.98 -13.59
C ALA A 339 -10.40 19.34 -13.79
N ASN A 340 -10.42 18.07 -14.19
CA ASN A 340 -11.64 17.34 -14.51
C ASN A 340 -11.46 15.84 -14.33
N GLU A 341 -12.55 15.06 -14.43
CA GLU A 341 -12.54 13.61 -14.25
C GLU A 341 -11.69 12.86 -15.28
N GLN A 342 -11.54 13.38 -16.51
CA GLN A 342 -10.67 12.77 -17.51
C GLN A 342 -9.19 12.89 -17.10
N GLY A 343 -8.81 14.00 -16.47
CA GLY A 343 -7.48 14.14 -15.89
C GLY A 343 -7.23 13.16 -14.75
N VAL A 344 -8.24 12.83 -13.92
CA VAL A 344 -8.11 11.77 -12.92
C VAL A 344 -7.79 10.42 -13.56
N VAL A 345 -8.44 10.09 -14.68
CA VAL A 345 -8.15 8.88 -15.46
C VAL A 345 -6.71 8.90 -15.97
N THR A 346 -6.30 10.01 -16.60
CA THR A 346 -4.93 10.19 -17.10
C THR A 346 -3.90 10.05 -15.98
N PHE A 347 -4.15 10.68 -14.82
CA PHE A 347 -3.27 10.61 -13.66
C PHE A 347 -3.11 9.17 -13.17
N LEU A 348 -4.21 8.46 -12.89
CA LEU A 348 -4.14 7.13 -12.28
C LEU A 348 -3.57 6.08 -13.25
N LEU A 349 -3.87 6.15 -14.54
CA LEU A 349 -3.29 5.24 -15.52
C LEU A 349 -1.79 5.44 -15.67
N THR A 350 -1.34 6.70 -15.73
CA THR A 350 0.10 7.02 -15.81
C THR A 350 0.83 6.62 -14.54
N ALA A 351 0.30 7.00 -13.36
CA ALA A 351 0.88 6.62 -12.08
C ALA A 351 0.93 5.08 -11.91
N GLY A 352 -0.12 4.38 -12.32
CA GLY A 352 -0.18 2.93 -12.29
C GLY A 352 0.87 2.26 -13.19
N ALA A 353 1.14 2.81 -14.39
CA ALA A 353 2.20 2.32 -15.27
C ALA A 353 3.58 2.40 -14.61
N ILE A 354 3.86 3.51 -13.94
CA ILE A 354 5.12 3.66 -13.20
C ILE A 354 5.19 2.69 -12.02
N GLY A 355 4.11 2.53 -11.25
CA GLY A 355 4.03 1.55 -10.16
C GLY A 355 4.25 0.11 -10.63
N TYR A 356 3.72 -0.24 -11.81
CA TYR A 356 3.94 -1.53 -12.45
C TYR A 356 5.45 -1.80 -12.69
N LEU A 357 6.20 -0.79 -13.15
CA LEU A 357 7.64 -0.92 -13.40
C LEU A 357 8.42 -1.15 -12.10
N PHE A 358 8.09 -0.44 -11.01
CA PHE A 358 8.69 -0.67 -9.70
C PHE A 358 8.43 -2.07 -9.18
N LYS A 359 7.18 -2.53 -9.23
CA LYS A 359 6.82 -3.87 -8.78
C LYS A 359 7.48 -4.96 -9.61
N ARG A 360 7.57 -4.76 -10.93
CA ARG A 360 8.14 -5.73 -11.86
C ARG A 360 9.67 -5.87 -11.75
N ASN A 361 10.37 -4.73 -11.67
CA ASN A 361 11.83 -4.67 -11.85
C ASN A 361 12.61 -4.54 -10.53
N ALA A 362 11.92 -4.19 -9.43
CA ALA A 362 12.48 -4.10 -8.10
C ALA A 362 11.52 -4.68 -7.07
N SER A 363 11.08 -3.89 -6.09
CA SER A 363 10.05 -4.24 -5.12
C SER A 363 9.35 -2.99 -4.61
N ILE A 364 8.08 -3.13 -4.22
CA ILE A 364 7.31 -2.10 -3.53
C ILE A 364 7.15 -2.41 -2.03
N SER A 365 7.87 -3.40 -1.50
CA SER A 365 7.77 -3.83 -0.11
C SER A 365 8.82 -3.18 0.78
N GLY A 366 8.38 -2.50 1.86
CA GLY A 366 9.28 -1.95 2.87
C GLY A 366 10.13 -3.02 3.58
N ALA A 367 9.60 -4.24 3.70
CA ALA A 367 10.31 -5.38 4.27
C ALA A 367 11.44 -5.92 3.37
N GLU A 368 11.39 -5.65 2.07
CA GLU A 368 12.41 -6.08 1.11
C GLU A 368 13.44 -4.99 0.81
N VAL A 369 12.97 -3.77 0.54
CA VAL A 369 13.84 -2.69 0.04
C VAL A 369 13.79 -1.40 0.89
N GLY A 370 13.11 -1.39 2.03
CA GLY A 370 12.92 -0.19 2.83
C GLY A 370 11.84 0.75 2.29
N CYS A 371 11.68 1.92 2.92
CA CYS A 371 10.68 2.91 2.50
C CYS A 371 10.95 3.54 1.12
N GLN A 372 12.13 3.41 0.54
CA GLN A 372 12.36 3.80 -0.86
C GLN A 372 11.42 3.06 -1.82
N GLY A 373 11.09 1.77 -1.53
CA GLY A 373 10.12 0.98 -2.30
C GLY A 373 8.66 1.39 -2.08
N GLU A 374 8.33 1.99 -0.95
CA GLU A 374 6.97 2.46 -0.64
C GLU A 374 6.80 3.95 -0.97
N VAL A 375 7.43 4.80 -0.17
CA VAL A 375 7.36 6.28 -0.29
C VAL A 375 8.00 6.75 -1.59
N GLY A 376 9.17 6.19 -1.96
CA GLY A 376 9.86 6.57 -3.20
C GLY A 376 9.09 6.17 -4.44
N SER A 377 8.54 4.95 -4.49
CA SER A 377 7.69 4.51 -5.60
C SER A 377 6.44 5.36 -5.71
N ALA A 378 5.74 5.65 -4.60
CA ALA A 378 4.54 6.49 -4.61
C ALA A 378 4.84 7.93 -5.02
N CYS A 379 5.98 8.50 -4.61
CA CYS A 379 6.44 9.82 -5.04
C CYS A 379 6.66 9.87 -6.56
N SER A 380 7.35 8.87 -7.11
CA SER A 380 7.59 8.71 -8.54
C SER A 380 6.28 8.56 -9.33
N MET A 381 5.37 7.70 -8.87
CA MET A 381 4.04 7.50 -9.44
C MET A 381 3.21 8.80 -9.45
N ALA A 382 3.20 9.52 -8.34
CA ALA A 382 2.47 10.78 -8.21
C ALA A 382 3.05 11.88 -9.10
N ALA A 383 4.38 11.96 -9.20
CA ALA A 383 5.06 12.89 -10.09
C ALA A 383 4.73 12.62 -11.57
N ALA A 384 4.78 11.35 -11.99
CA ALA A 384 4.38 10.95 -13.33
C ALA A 384 2.93 11.30 -13.66
N GLY A 385 2.01 10.95 -12.74
CA GLY A 385 0.59 11.23 -12.91
C GLY A 385 0.30 12.72 -13.05
N LEU A 386 0.92 13.55 -12.20
CA LEU A 386 0.75 15.01 -12.25
C LEU A 386 1.40 15.60 -13.51
N ALA A 387 2.61 15.16 -13.90
CA ALA A 387 3.25 15.63 -15.13
C ALA A 387 2.38 15.33 -16.36
N ALA A 388 1.77 14.14 -16.44
CA ALA A 388 0.89 13.77 -17.54
C ALA A 388 -0.35 14.69 -17.65
N VAL A 389 -1.00 15.02 -16.52
CA VAL A 389 -2.24 15.83 -16.54
C VAL A 389 -1.99 17.32 -16.77
N VAL A 390 -0.77 17.80 -16.54
CA VAL A 390 -0.38 19.19 -16.88
C VAL A 390 0.21 19.31 -18.26
N GLY A 391 0.14 18.25 -19.08
CA GLY A 391 0.51 18.26 -20.50
C GLY A 391 1.96 17.90 -20.80
N GLY A 392 2.64 17.21 -19.88
CA GLY A 392 4.01 16.72 -20.10
C GLY A 392 4.11 15.68 -21.21
N THR A 393 5.19 15.74 -21.98
CA THR A 393 5.54 14.69 -22.94
C THR A 393 5.90 13.39 -22.20
N PRO A 394 5.89 12.22 -22.87
CA PRO A 394 6.34 10.97 -22.23
C PRO A 394 7.72 11.08 -21.58
N GLU A 395 8.65 11.80 -22.17
CA GLU A 395 10.00 12.05 -21.66
C GLU A 395 10.00 12.95 -20.43
N GLN A 396 9.15 13.98 -20.39
CA GLN A 396 8.98 14.85 -19.21
C GLN A 396 8.30 14.08 -18.06
N VAL A 397 7.37 13.20 -18.39
CA VAL A 397 6.72 12.31 -17.40
C VAL A 397 7.73 11.33 -16.80
N GLU A 398 8.58 10.71 -17.63
CA GLU A 398 9.68 9.86 -17.17
C GLU A 398 10.63 10.63 -16.26
N ASN A 399 11.08 11.82 -16.68
CA ASN A 399 12.00 12.65 -15.91
C ASN A 399 11.40 13.07 -14.55
N ALA A 400 10.12 13.45 -14.50
CA ALA A 400 9.45 13.75 -13.24
C ALA A 400 9.41 12.51 -12.31
N ALA A 401 9.14 11.33 -12.86
CA ALA A 401 9.13 10.07 -12.12
C ALA A 401 10.52 9.71 -11.59
N GLU A 402 11.56 9.89 -12.39
CA GLU A 402 12.96 9.67 -12.03
C GLU A 402 13.39 10.58 -10.88
N ILE A 403 13.18 11.91 -11.00
CA ILE A 403 13.46 12.87 -9.92
C ILE A 403 12.72 12.48 -8.64
N GLY A 404 11.49 12.01 -8.75
CA GLY A 404 10.68 11.56 -7.61
C GLY A 404 11.30 10.41 -6.84
N ILE A 405 11.85 9.39 -7.53
CA ILE A 405 12.48 8.24 -6.86
C ILE A 405 13.90 8.56 -6.39
N GLU A 406 14.73 9.26 -7.18
CA GLU A 406 16.12 9.48 -6.80
C GLU A 406 16.26 10.18 -5.45
N HIS A 407 15.34 11.10 -5.10
CA HIS A 407 15.31 11.83 -3.84
C HIS A 407 14.82 10.98 -2.64
N ASN A 408 14.43 9.73 -2.88
CA ASN A 408 13.99 8.78 -1.87
C ASN A 408 14.92 7.55 -1.77
N LEU A 409 15.98 7.45 -2.60
CA LEU A 409 16.94 6.35 -2.56
C LEU A 409 17.61 6.26 -1.18
N GLY A 410 17.78 5.04 -0.67
CA GLY A 410 18.37 4.76 0.63
C GLY A 410 17.42 4.94 1.83
N LEU A 411 16.16 5.30 1.62
CA LEU A 411 15.19 5.53 2.70
C LEU A 411 14.86 4.23 3.41
N THR A 412 15.21 4.16 4.71
CA THR A 412 14.97 3.00 5.58
C THR A 412 13.50 2.85 5.97
N CYS A 413 13.07 1.64 6.32
CA CYS A 413 11.76 1.37 6.93
C CYS A 413 11.96 0.98 8.41
N ASP A 414 11.87 1.99 9.27
CA ASP A 414 12.20 1.93 10.69
C ASP A 414 11.13 2.61 11.58
N PRO A 415 9.85 2.22 11.45
CA PRO A 415 8.77 2.88 12.18
C PRO A 415 8.87 2.65 13.69
N VAL A 416 8.59 3.70 14.46
CA VAL A 416 8.57 3.67 15.92
C VAL A 416 7.47 2.73 16.41
N GLY A 417 7.78 1.85 17.35
CA GLY A 417 6.84 0.83 17.85
C GLY A 417 6.35 -0.15 16.77
N GLY A 418 6.93 -0.17 15.58
CA GLY A 418 6.46 -0.96 14.44
C GLY A 418 5.15 -0.45 13.82
N LEU A 419 4.72 0.75 14.17
CA LEU A 419 3.45 1.32 13.73
C LEU A 419 3.63 2.22 12.50
N VAL A 420 2.70 2.16 11.55
CA VAL A 420 2.68 3.03 10.36
C VAL A 420 2.21 4.43 10.76
N GLN A 421 2.95 5.07 11.68
CA GLN A 421 2.68 6.39 12.24
C GLN A 421 3.91 7.29 12.12
N ILE A 422 4.94 7.08 12.93
CA ILE A 422 6.16 7.88 12.93
C ILE A 422 7.33 7.03 12.40
N PRO A 423 8.01 7.46 11.32
CA PRO A 423 7.89 8.72 10.58
C PRO A 423 6.97 8.66 9.34
N CYS A 424 6.16 7.62 9.16
CA CYS A 424 5.42 7.37 7.91
C CYS A 424 4.51 8.54 7.53
N ILE A 425 3.78 9.11 8.51
CA ILE A 425 2.82 10.21 8.27
C ILE A 425 3.54 11.43 7.69
N GLU A 426 4.67 11.84 8.28
CA GLU A 426 5.47 12.97 7.79
C GLU A 426 6.12 12.68 6.45
N ARG A 427 6.61 11.45 6.24
CA ARG A 427 7.23 11.04 4.96
C ARG A 427 6.23 11.13 3.81
N ASN A 428 4.95 10.83 4.03
CA ASN A 428 3.91 10.99 3.00
C ASN A 428 3.73 12.46 2.60
N ALA A 429 3.63 13.38 3.56
CA ALA A 429 3.50 14.81 3.29
C ALA A 429 4.72 15.37 2.54
N MET A 430 5.92 15.04 3.00
CA MET A 430 7.16 15.44 2.35
C MET A 430 7.27 14.91 0.92
N ALA A 431 6.95 13.64 0.70
CA ALA A 431 7.03 13.01 -0.61
C ALA A 431 5.97 13.54 -1.59
N ALA A 432 4.77 13.89 -1.11
CA ALA A 432 3.75 14.52 -1.95
C ALA A 432 4.22 15.90 -2.48
N ASN A 433 4.81 16.71 -1.62
CA ASN A 433 5.40 17.99 -2.04
C ASN A 433 6.65 17.79 -2.93
N THR A 434 7.47 16.77 -2.67
CA THR A 434 8.61 16.40 -3.53
C THR A 434 8.12 16.02 -4.92
N ALA A 435 7.05 15.24 -5.05
CA ALA A 435 6.46 14.87 -6.34
C ALA A 435 6.03 16.10 -7.15
N ILE A 436 5.35 17.07 -6.52
CA ILE A 436 4.94 18.32 -7.17
C ILE A 436 6.16 19.14 -7.61
N ASN A 437 7.21 19.18 -6.77
CA ASN A 437 8.44 19.88 -7.12
C ASN A 437 9.20 19.20 -8.28
N ALA A 438 9.23 17.86 -8.31
CA ALA A 438 9.79 17.09 -9.41
C ALA A 438 9.11 17.43 -10.75
N VAL A 439 7.77 17.54 -10.74
CA VAL A 439 7.00 17.97 -11.92
C VAL A 439 7.38 19.39 -12.35
N ARG A 440 7.47 20.33 -11.41
CA ARG A 440 7.90 21.70 -11.73
C ARG A 440 9.26 21.73 -12.43
N MET A 441 10.23 20.92 -11.96
CA MET A 441 11.55 20.83 -12.56
C MET A 441 11.49 20.20 -13.96
N ALA A 442 10.84 19.06 -14.11
CA ALA A 442 10.74 18.33 -15.38
C ALA A 442 9.99 19.13 -16.46
N MET A 443 8.94 19.85 -16.10
CA MET A 443 8.13 20.66 -17.03
C MET A 443 8.83 21.92 -17.51
N LEU A 444 9.86 22.41 -16.82
CA LEU A 444 10.71 23.51 -17.28
C LEU A 444 11.80 23.05 -18.25
N GLY A 445 12.06 21.75 -18.33
CA GLY A 445 12.99 21.12 -19.28
C GLY A 445 12.28 20.64 -20.54
N ASP A 446 13.06 20.08 -21.45
CA ASP A 446 12.60 19.48 -22.72
C ASP A 446 12.41 17.94 -22.61
N GLY A 447 12.56 17.37 -21.39
CA GLY A 447 12.51 15.93 -21.13
C GLY A 447 13.86 15.23 -21.27
N SER A 448 14.92 15.93 -21.71
CA SER A 448 16.26 15.34 -21.74
C SER A 448 16.87 15.26 -20.35
N HIS A 449 17.37 14.10 -19.96
CA HIS A 449 18.01 13.85 -18.67
C HIS A 449 19.03 12.71 -18.78
N ILE A 450 19.95 12.62 -17.81
CA ILE A 450 21.10 11.68 -17.87
C ILE A 450 20.73 10.34 -17.25
N VAL A 451 20.10 10.37 -16.08
CA VAL A 451 19.68 9.15 -15.35
C VAL A 451 18.27 8.78 -15.78
N THR A 452 18.09 7.59 -16.32
CA THR A 452 16.74 7.11 -16.68
C THR A 452 16.01 6.55 -15.48
N LEU A 453 14.68 6.52 -15.54
CA LEU A 453 13.87 5.88 -14.50
C LEU A 453 14.24 4.40 -14.30
N ASP A 454 14.58 3.69 -15.39
CA ASP A 454 15.01 2.29 -15.30
C ASP A 454 16.32 2.14 -14.49
N GLN A 455 17.27 3.08 -14.65
CA GLN A 455 18.50 3.09 -13.85
C GLN A 455 18.23 3.42 -12.38
N ALA A 456 17.31 4.34 -12.10
CA ALA A 456 16.91 4.67 -10.73
C ALA A 456 16.21 3.50 -10.04
N ILE A 457 15.35 2.75 -10.76
CA ILE A 457 14.69 1.53 -10.26
C ILE A 457 15.73 0.44 -9.95
N GLU A 458 16.70 0.22 -10.84
CA GLU A 458 17.77 -0.75 -10.59
C GLU A 458 18.63 -0.34 -9.38
N THR A 459 18.96 0.97 -9.26
CA THR A 459 19.67 1.50 -8.10
C THR A 459 18.89 1.28 -6.80
N MET A 460 17.57 1.49 -6.81
CA MET A 460 16.70 1.19 -5.66
C MET A 460 16.76 -0.28 -5.27
N LYS A 461 16.74 -1.19 -6.25
CA LYS A 461 16.83 -2.64 -6.03
C LYS A 461 18.16 -2.99 -5.34
N GLN A 462 19.28 -2.54 -5.91
CA GLN A 462 20.62 -2.81 -5.37
C GLN A 462 20.82 -2.21 -3.97
N THR A 463 20.41 -0.97 -3.77
CA THR A 463 20.43 -0.32 -2.44
C THR A 463 19.56 -1.09 -1.44
N GLY A 464 18.41 -1.61 -1.91
CA GLY A 464 17.55 -2.47 -1.10
C GLY A 464 18.24 -3.79 -0.71
N GLU A 465 18.96 -4.44 -1.62
CA GLU A 465 19.73 -5.66 -1.34
C GLU A 465 20.85 -5.39 -0.31
N ASP A 466 21.56 -4.28 -0.44
CA ASP A 466 22.65 -3.86 0.47
C ASP A 466 22.14 -3.40 1.84
N MET A 467 20.88 -2.97 1.94
CA MET A 467 20.31 -2.48 3.20
C MET A 467 20.23 -3.60 4.24
N MET A 468 20.78 -3.35 5.42
CA MET A 468 20.72 -4.30 6.54
C MET A 468 19.28 -4.59 6.96
N ALA A 469 18.98 -5.84 7.31
CA ALA A 469 17.62 -6.29 7.70
C ALA A 469 17.00 -5.46 8.85
N LYS A 470 17.80 -4.91 9.77
CA LYS A 470 17.31 -4.05 10.86
C LYS A 470 16.65 -2.73 10.39
N TYR A 471 16.85 -2.36 9.12
CA TYR A 471 16.27 -1.17 8.49
C TYR A 471 15.11 -1.50 7.52
N LYS A 472 14.62 -2.75 7.54
CA LYS A 472 13.59 -3.27 6.62
C LYS A 472 12.37 -3.74 7.41
N GLU A 473 11.57 -2.80 7.94
CA GLU A 473 10.29 -3.07 8.63
C GLU A 473 10.40 -4.06 9.82
N THR A 474 11.52 -4.00 10.56
CA THR A 474 11.74 -4.88 11.72
C THR A 474 11.68 -4.14 13.05
N SER A 475 11.64 -2.81 13.04
CA SER A 475 11.75 -1.94 14.24
C SER A 475 12.96 -2.23 15.14
N LYS A 476 14.02 -2.85 14.58
CA LYS A 476 15.26 -3.20 15.28
C LYS A 476 16.43 -2.25 14.99
N GLY A 477 16.17 -1.12 14.34
CA GLY A 477 17.18 -0.13 13.95
C GLY A 477 16.59 1.22 13.65
N GLY A 478 17.42 2.20 13.34
CA GLY A 478 17.01 3.54 12.91
C GLY A 478 16.23 4.29 13.99
N LEU A 479 15.16 4.97 13.59
CA LEU A 479 14.30 5.74 14.50
C LEU A 479 13.66 4.88 15.57
N ALA A 480 13.26 3.64 15.23
CA ALA A 480 12.58 2.74 16.14
C ALA A 480 13.35 2.46 17.44
N VAL A 481 14.68 2.49 17.42
CA VAL A 481 15.52 2.21 18.60
C VAL A 481 16.12 3.46 19.24
N ASN A 482 15.96 4.63 18.59
CA ASN A 482 16.51 5.90 19.07
C ASN A 482 15.45 6.80 19.72
N VAL A 483 14.17 6.44 19.59
CA VAL A 483 13.07 7.06 20.33
C VAL A 483 12.92 6.29 21.63
N VAL A 484 13.18 6.94 22.76
CA VAL A 484 12.99 6.34 24.09
C VAL A 484 11.48 6.27 24.34
N GLU A 485 10.94 5.06 24.43
CA GLU A 485 9.61 4.85 24.98
C GLU A 485 9.65 5.23 26.47
N CYS A 486 8.97 6.33 26.82
CA CYS A 486 8.81 6.76 28.22
C CYS A 486 7.65 6.02 28.88
#